data_85d89e8dbe4e570b0e8862a938d52bfb
#
_entry.id   85d89e8dbe4e570b0e8862a938d52bfb
#
_cell.length_a   1.000
_cell.length_b   1.000
_cell.length_c   1.000
_cell.angle_alpha   90.00
_cell.angle_beta   90.00
_cell.angle_gamma   90.00
#
_symmetry.space_group_name_H-M   'P 1'
#
loop_
_entity.id
_entity.type
_entity.pdbx_description
1 polymer ?
#
loop_
_entity_poly.entity_id
_entity_poly.type
_entity_poly.pdbx_seq_one_letter_code
_entity_poly.pdbx_strand_id
1 'polypeptide(L)'
;MTAQLNPRGDVAVLVPAAGAGVRLGPGGPKALRLLEGEPLLVHAVRRVAAAASVRMIVVAAPPDEVDSVRSLLAPVAIVTVVAGGADRQQSVAAALAAVPEEIGIVLVHDAARALTPASLVEGVAAAVRGGLPAVIPVLPVIDTIKEVGPAEVGPAEVGPVAVKEVRAVEVVLGTVDRSVLRSVQTPQGFRHEVLAAAHRAGLDPHTDDAGMVEKAGVPVTCVPGSELAMKITRPLDLILAEALLRVA
;
A
#
# COMPACT_ATOMS: atom_id res chain seq x y z
N MET A 1 -19.27 -15.87 8.17
CA MET A 1 -19.31 -15.18 9.50
C MET A 1 -18.56 -13.87 9.37
N THR A 2 -19.16 -12.75 9.75
CA THR A 2 -18.49 -11.43 9.78
C THR A 2 -17.39 -11.44 10.83
N ALA A 3 -16.18 -11.00 10.47
CA ALA A 3 -15.07 -10.90 11.42
C ALA A 3 -15.40 -9.86 12.51
N GLN A 4 -15.27 -10.26 13.76
CA GLN A 4 -15.39 -9.34 14.89
C GLN A 4 -14.01 -8.75 15.20
N LEU A 5 -13.89 -7.43 15.06
CA LEU A 5 -12.68 -6.73 15.46
C LEU A 5 -12.53 -6.76 16.99
N ASN A 6 -11.30 -6.79 17.47
CA ASN A 6 -11.03 -6.83 18.90
C ASN A 6 -11.35 -5.46 19.56
N PRO A 7 -12.38 -5.34 20.40
CA PRO A 7 -12.70 -4.07 21.06
C PRO A 7 -11.63 -3.59 22.03
N ARG A 8 -10.72 -4.48 22.46
CA ARG A 8 -9.55 -4.17 23.31
C ARG A 8 -8.28 -3.95 22.50
N GLY A 9 -8.35 -4.04 21.17
CA GLY A 9 -7.22 -3.71 20.30
C GLY A 9 -6.85 -2.23 20.39
N ASP A 10 -5.64 -1.91 20.00
CA ASP A 10 -5.04 -0.57 20.05
C ASP A 10 -4.66 -0.02 18.66
N VAL A 11 -5.05 -0.74 17.60
CA VAL A 11 -4.66 -0.46 16.21
C VAL A 11 -5.86 -0.07 15.35
N ALA A 12 -5.73 1.03 14.60
CA ALA A 12 -6.58 1.33 13.45
C ALA A 12 -5.84 1.03 12.14
N VAL A 13 -6.53 0.41 11.18
CA VAL A 13 -5.99 0.18 9.83
C VAL A 13 -6.73 1.06 8.83
N LEU A 14 -6.00 1.91 8.11
CA LEU A 14 -6.51 2.75 7.03
C LEU A 14 -6.27 2.06 5.69
N VAL A 15 -7.31 1.92 4.89
CA VAL A 15 -7.23 1.27 3.57
C VAL A 15 -7.65 2.26 2.49
N PRO A 16 -6.70 2.97 1.84
CA PRO A 16 -7.01 3.82 0.70
C PRO A 16 -7.41 2.96 -0.50
N ALA A 17 -8.66 3.08 -0.94
CA ALA A 17 -9.28 2.27 -2.00
C ALA A 17 -9.84 3.10 -3.17
N ALA A 18 -9.69 4.43 -3.17
CA ALA A 18 -10.27 5.34 -4.17
C ALA A 18 -9.50 5.38 -5.52
N GLY A 19 -8.37 4.69 -5.64
CA GLY A 19 -7.53 4.76 -6.84
C GLY A 19 -8.12 4.06 -8.07
N ALA A 20 -8.09 4.73 -9.22
CA ALA A 20 -8.65 4.25 -10.50
C ALA A 20 -7.99 2.98 -11.07
N GLY A 21 -6.74 2.68 -10.72
CA GLY A 21 -6.08 1.41 -11.07
C GLY A 21 -5.71 1.20 -12.53
N VAL A 22 -5.43 2.25 -13.29
CA VAL A 22 -5.17 2.25 -14.75
C VAL A 22 -4.19 1.17 -15.22
N ARG A 23 -3.15 0.86 -14.42
CA ARG A 23 -2.11 -0.13 -14.77
C ARG A 23 -2.59 -1.59 -14.77
N LEU A 24 -3.72 -1.89 -14.17
CA LEU A 24 -4.32 -3.23 -14.16
C LEU A 24 -5.22 -3.48 -15.40
N GLY A 25 -5.31 -2.50 -16.30
CA GLY A 25 -6.15 -2.52 -17.48
C GLY A 25 -7.61 -2.07 -17.18
N PRO A 26 -8.50 -2.12 -18.21
CA PRO A 26 -9.89 -1.71 -18.07
C PRO A 26 -10.64 -2.58 -17.05
N GLY A 27 -11.63 -2.03 -16.34
CA GLY A 27 -12.46 -2.79 -15.37
C GLY A 27 -12.77 -2.08 -14.06
N GLY A 28 -12.70 -0.74 -14.02
CA GLY A 28 -13.12 0.05 -12.87
C GLY A 28 -12.04 0.21 -11.78
N PRO A 29 -12.42 0.69 -10.58
CA PRO A 29 -11.50 0.96 -9.48
C PRO A 29 -10.68 -0.26 -9.11
N LYS A 30 -9.36 -0.07 -8.90
CA LYS A 30 -8.41 -1.17 -8.66
C LYS A 30 -8.80 -2.06 -7.48
N ALA A 31 -9.27 -1.46 -6.40
CA ALA A 31 -9.65 -2.16 -5.18
C ALA A 31 -10.86 -3.11 -5.38
N LEU A 32 -11.67 -2.84 -6.39
CA LEU A 32 -12.87 -3.64 -6.73
C LEU A 32 -12.60 -4.71 -7.83
N ARG A 33 -11.37 -4.81 -8.35
CA ARG A 33 -10.99 -5.88 -9.30
C ARG A 33 -11.02 -7.23 -8.59
N LEU A 34 -11.51 -8.22 -9.32
CA LEU A 34 -11.72 -9.57 -8.76
C LEU A 34 -10.41 -10.38 -8.72
N LEU A 35 -10.24 -11.10 -7.64
CA LEU A 35 -9.28 -12.15 -7.41
C LEU A 35 -10.03 -13.38 -6.93
N GLU A 36 -10.04 -14.49 -7.69
CA GLU A 36 -10.84 -15.69 -7.40
C GLU A 36 -12.32 -15.37 -7.09
N GLY A 37 -12.92 -14.46 -7.88
CA GLY A 37 -14.33 -14.11 -7.77
C GLY A 37 -14.70 -13.09 -6.70
N GLU A 38 -13.77 -12.68 -5.82
CA GLU A 38 -13.99 -11.65 -4.81
C GLU A 38 -13.12 -10.41 -5.07
N PRO A 39 -13.59 -9.18 -4.77
CA PRO A 39 -12.78 -7.97 -4.90
C PRO A 39 -11.50 -8.00 -4.06
N LEU A 40 -10.40 -7.43 -4.60
CA LEU A 40 -9.13 -7.28 -3.86
C LEU A 40 -9.31 -6.65 -2.49
N LEU A 41 -10.21 -5.67 -2.39
CA LEU A 41 -10.55 -5.00 -1.13
C LEU A 41 -11.12 -5.95 -0.09
N VAL A 42 -11.95 -6.91 -0.50
CA VAL A 42 -12.55 -7.92 0.40
C VAL A 42 -11.45 -8.81 0.97
N HIS A 43 -10.53 -9.28 0.13
CA HIS A 43 -9.37 -10.06 0.59
C HIS A 43 -8.50 -9.25 1.56
N ALA A 44 -8.14 -8.00 1.22
CA ALA A 44 -7.31 -7.15 2.06
C ALA A 44 -7.96 -6.90 3.43
N VAL A 45 -9.25 -6.52 3.46
CA VAL A 45 -9.98 -6.25 4.71
C VAL A 45 -10.08 -7.52 5.56
N ARG A 46 -10.38 -8.68 4.95
CA ARG A 46 -10.45 -9.97 5.66
C ARG A 46 -9.10 -10.31 6.33
N ARG A 47 -7.99 -10.10 5.63
CA ARG A 47 -6.63 -10.37 6.13
C ARG A 47 -6.25 -9.45 7.29
N VAL A 48 -6.51 -8.14 7.18
CA VAL A 48 -6.18 -7.21 8.28
C VAL A 48 -7.14 -7.39 9.46
N ALA A 49 -8.41 -7.74 9.23
CA ALA A 49 -9.37 -8.02 10.29
C ALA A 49 -9.03 -9.29 11.10
N ALA A 50 -8.22 -10.19 10.55
CA ALA A 50 -7.75 -11.39 11.25
C ALA A 50 -6.62 -11.10 12.25
N ALA A 51 -6.03 -9.90 12.26
CA ALA A 51 -5.01 -9.51 13.22
C ALA A 51 -5.66 -9.11 14.56
N ALA A 52 -5.21 -9.74 15.64
CA ALA A 52 -5.83 -9.60 16.96
C ALA A 52 -5.70 -8.22 17.59
N SER A 53 -4.67 -7.44 17.19
CA SER A 53 -4.48 -6.06 17.66
C SER A 53 -5.39 -5.04 16.96
N VAL A 54 -6.07 -5.41 15.86
CA VAL A 54 -6.90 -4.50 15.10
C VAL A 54 -8.25 -4.26 15.77
N ARG A 55 -8.48 -3.02 16.17
CA ARG A 55 -9.73 -2.53 16.77
C ARG A 55 -10.64 -1.84 15.76
N MET A 56 -10.08 -1.19 14.75
CA MET A 56 -10.83 -0.39 13.79
C MET A 56 -10.24 -0.54 12.39
N ILE A 57 -11.10 -0.58 11.39
CA ILE A 57 -10.70 -0.51 9.97
C ILE A 57 -11.47 0.64 9.34
N VAL A 58 -10.74 1.56 8.68
CA VAL A 58 -11.34 2.66 7.92
C VAL A 58 -10.95 2.52 6.46
N VAL A 59 -11.94 2.44 5.59
CA VAL A 59 -11.76 2.33 4.14
C VAL A 59 -12.11 3.65 3.48
N ALA A 60 -11.16 4.25 2.76
CA ALA A 60 -11.42 5.42 1.92
C ALA A 60 -11.78 4.96 0.50
N ALA A 61 -13.07 4.95 0.18
CA ALA A 61 -13.63 4.50 -1.09
C ALA A 61 -13.75 5.66 -2.10
N PRO A 62 -13.91 5.38 -3.41
CA PRO A 62 -14.33 6.42 -4.36
C PRO A 62 -15.61 7.12 -3.85
N PRO A 63 -15.73 8.45 -3.96
CA PRO A 63 -16.89 9.18 -3.41
C PRO A 63 -18.25 8.61 -3.82
N ASP A 64 -18.38 8.19 -5.08
CA ASP A 64 -19.61 7.64 -5.64
C ASP A 64 -19.87 6.16 -5.25
N GLU A 65 -18.89 5.50 -4.61
CA GLU A 65 -18.92 4.07 -4.27
C GLU A 65 -18.97 3.80 -2.76
N VAL A 66 -19.12 4.84 -1.93
CA VAL A 66 -19.09 4.70 -0.45
C VAL A 66 -20.13 3.70 0.05
N ASP A 67 -21.36 3.79 -0.42
CA ASP A 67 -22.46 2.92 0.04
C ASP A 67 -22.34 1.50 -0.54
N SER A 68 -21.92 1.36 -1.78
CA SER A 68 -21.66 0.06 -2.40
C SER A 68 -20.50 -0.67 -1.70
N VAL A 69 -19.41 0.03 -1.39
CA VAL A 69 -18.28 -0.52 -0.63
C VAL A 69 -18.68 -0.88 0.79
N ARG A 70 -19.49 -0.07 1.46
CA ARG A 70 -20.02 -0.39 2.80
C ARG A 70 -20.85 -1.67 2.76
N SER A 71 -21.75 -1.80 1.80
CA SER A 71 -22.56 -3.00 1.61
C SER A 71 -21.73 -4.23 1.28
N LEU A 72 -20.70 -4.08 0.43
CA LEU A 72 -19.76 -5.13 0.05
C LEU A 72 -18.98 -5.67 1.26
N LEU A 73 -18.56 -4.81 2.17
CA LEU A 73 -17.72 -5.17 3.32
C LEU A 73 -18.52 -5.60 4.56
N ALA A 74 -19.80 -5.29 4.63
CA ALA A 74 -20.66 -5.65 5.78
C ALA A 74 -20.60 -7.13 6.20
N PRO A 75 -20.58 -8.12 5.27
CA PRO A 75 -20.43 -9.53 5.64
C PRO A 75 -18.98 -9.92 6.01
N VAL A 76 -17.98 -9.08 5.73
CA VAL A 76 -16.55 -9.37 5.94
C VAL A 76 -16.11 -8.95 7.33
N ALA A 77 -16.28 -7.68 7.67
CA ALA A 77 -15.93 -7.10 8.97
C ALA A 77 -16.75 -5.84 9.24
N ILE A 78 -16.79 -5.40 10.50
CA ILE A 78 -17.33 -4.09 10.85
C ILE A 78 -16.29 -3.04 10.47
N VAL A 79 -16.59 -2.26 9.43
CA VAL A 79 -15.69 -1.23 8.90
C VAL A 79 -16.38 0.14 8.85
N THR A 80 -15.58 1.19 9.02
CA THR A 80 -16.00 2.56 8.70
C THR A 80 -15.61 2.85 7.26
N VAL A 81 -16.56 3.30 6.42
CA VAL A 81 -16.29 3.68 5.04
C VAL A 81 -16.48 5.18 4.88
N VAL A 82 -15.45 5.86 4.40
CA VAL A 82 -15.43 7.30 4.14
C VAL A 82 -15.16 7.57 2.67
N ALA A 83 -15.53 8.75 2.19
CA ALA A 83 -15.15 9.19 0.86
C ALA A 83 -13.64 9.48 0.81
N GLY A 84 -12.95 8.92 -0.17
CA GLY A 84 -11.55 9.24 -0.45
C GLY A 84 -11.38 10.58 -1.17
N GLY A 85 -10.15 11.06 -1.24
CA GLY A 85 -9.79 12.29 -1.94
C GLY A 85 -9.33 12.04 -3.38
N ALA A 86 -8.85 13.11 -4.02
CA ALA A 86 -8.38 13.10 -5.41
C ALA A 86 -7.12 12.25 -5.62
N ASP A 87 -6.35 12.05 -4.56
CA ASP A 87 -5.14 11.24 -4.57
C ASP A 87 -5.07 10.31 -3.34
N ARG A 88 -3.97 9.52 -3.27
CA ARG A 88 -3.76 8.56 -2.19
C ARG A 88 -3.59 9.27 -0.84
N GLN A 89 -2.83 10.37 -0.80
CA GLN A 89 -2.55 11.13 0.42
C GLN A 89 -3.82 11.72 1.02
N GLN A 90 -4.67 12.34 0.19
CA GLN A 90 -5.97 12.87 0.62
C GLN A 90 -6.91 11.76 1.09
N SER A 91 -6.88 10.60 0.45
CA SER A 91 -7.67 9.44 0.87
C SER A 91 -7.23 8.91 2.24
N VAL A 92 -5.91 8.87 2.51
CA VAL A 92 -5.37 8.50 3.82
C VAL A 92 -5.74 9.56 4.87
N ALA A 93 -5.63 10.86 4.54
CA ALA A 93 -6.03 11.95 5.44
C ALA A 93 -7.52 11.86 5.82
N ALA A 94 -8.40 11.59 4.86
CA ALA A 94 -9.83 11.41 5.12
C ALA A 94 -10.12 10.20 6.03
N ALA A 95 -9.41 9.08 5.82
CA ALA A 95 -9.52 7.90 6.66
C ALA A 95 -8.97 8.16 8.07
N LEU A 96 -7.84 8.86 8.19
CA LEU A 96 -7.21 9.20 9.46
C LEU A 96 -8.10 10.11 10.32
N ALA A 97 -8.79 11.06 9.70
CA ALA A 97 -9.73 11.94 10.39
C ALA A 97 -10.92 11.21 11.06
N ALA A 98 -11.20 9.97 10.62
CA ALA A 98 -12.25 9.13 11.23
C ALA A 98 -11.73 8.25 12.38
N VAL A 99 -10.41 8.27 12.67
CA VAL A 99 -9.81 7.49 13.76
C VAL A 99 -9.86 8.29 15.06
N PRO A 100 -10.46 7.75 16.13
CA PRO A 100 -10.45 8.39 17.44
C PRO A 100 -9.03 8.55 18.00
N GLU A 101 -8.76 9.66 18.69
CA GLU A 101 -7.42 9.98 19.22
C GLU A 101 -6.90 8.96 20.25
N GLU A 102 -7.80 8.24 20.93
CA GLU A 102 -7.43 7.21 21.88
C GLU A 102 -6.82 5.95 21.21
N ILE A 103 -6.91 5.81 19.88
CA ILE A 103 -6.21 4.76 19.14
C ILE A 103 -4.80 5.25 18.82
N GLY A 104 -3.82 4.78 19.58
CA GLY A 104 -2.44 5.28 19.53
C GLY A 104 -1.63 4.77 18.32
N ILE A 105 -2.05 3.68 17.66
CA ILE A 105 -1.33 3.05 16.54
C ILE A 105 -2.21 3.07 15.29
N VAL A 106 -1.66 3.60 14.20
CA VAL A 106 -2.33 3.64 12.90
C VAL A 106 -1.47 2.91 11.86
N LEU A 107 -2.08 1.99 11.14
CA LEU A 107 -1.46 1.30 10.02
C LEU A 107 -2.10 1.76 8.72
N VAL A 108 -1.31 2.06 7.69
CA VAL A 108 -1.81 2.35 6.35
C VAL A 108 -1.54 1.16 5.44
N HIS A 109 -2.59 0.58 4.86
CA HIS A 109 -2.51 -0.66 4.09
C HIS A 109 -3.11 -0.53 2.70
N ASP A 110 -2.32 -0.84 1.66
CA ASP A 110 -2.79 -0.83 0.28
C ASP A 110 -3.77 -1.99 0.01
N ALA A 111 -5.00 -1.71 -0.43
CA ALA A 111 -5.96 -2.74 -0.86
C ALA A 111 -5.41 -3.69 -1.93
N ALA A 112 -4.42 -3.24 -2.70
CA ALA A 112 -3.74 -4.04 -3.72
C ALA A 112 -2.77 -5.10 -3.17
N ARG A 113 -2.55 -5.15 -1.86
CA ARG A 113 -1.78 -6.20 -1.17
C ARG A 113 -2.73 -7.20 -0.49
N ALA A 114 -3.61 -7.72 -1.29
CA ALA A 114 -4.76 -8.52 -0.87
C ALA A 114 -4.40 -9.81 -0.08
N LEU A 115 -3.15 -10.29 -0.20
CA LEU A 115 -2.70 -11.54 0.44
C LEU A 115 -1.83 -11.31 1.68
N THR A 116 -1.71 -10.07 2.15
CA THR A 116 -0.89 -9.73 3.33
C THR A 116 -1.28 -10.57 4.54
N PRO A 117 -0.36 -11.33 5.15
CA PRO A 117 -0.69 -12.17 6.30
C PRO A 117 -0.95 -11.33 7.55
N ALA A 118 -1.87 -11.79 8.41
CA ALA A 118 -2.18 -11.14 9.68
C ALA A 118 -0.94 -11.02 10.59
N SER A 119 -0.01 -11.96 10.52
CA SER A 119 1.27 -11.92 11.25
C SER A 119 2.14 -10.72 10.88
N LEU A 120 2.10 -10.25 9.62
CA LEU A 120 2.80 -9.04 9.23
C LEU A 120 2.14 -7.78 9.83
N VAL A 121 0.81 -7.74 9.88
CA VAL A 121 0.05 -6.66 10.54
C VAL A 121 0.45 -6.58 12.01
N GLU A 122 0.46 -7.74 12.72
CA GLU A 122 0.87 -7.83 14.11
C GLU A 122 2.34 -7.43 14.33
N GLY A 123 3.24 -7.86 13.45
CA GLY A 123 4.67 -7.52 13.54
C GLY A 123 4.91 -6.02 13.45
N VAL A 124 4.27 -5.34 12.49
CA VAL A 124 4.36 -3.88 12.34
C VAL A 124 3.73 -3.17 13.55
N ALA A 125 2.54 -3.60 13.99
CA ALA A 125 1.89 -3.02 15.16
C ALA A 125 2.73 -3.19 16.43
N ALA A 126 3.32 -4.37 16.64
CA ALA A 126 4.20 -4.66 17.77
C ALA A 126 5.46 -3.76 17.79
N ALA A 127 6.05 -3.49 16.62
CA ALA A 127 7.21 -2.62 16.52
C ALA A 127 6.88 -1.15 16.89
N VAL A 128 5.71 -0.64 16.44
CA VAL A 128 5.23 0.69 16.85
C VAL A 128 4.91 0.73 18.35
N ARG A 129 4.24 -0.29 18.87
CA ARG A 129 3.93 -0.45 20.30
C ARG A 129 5.20 -0.51 21.15
N GLY A 130 6.27 -1.11 20.62
CA GLY A 130 7.60 -1.16 21.22
C GLY A 130 8.34 0.19 21.28
N GLY A 131 7.74 1.26 20.76
CA GLY A 131 8.27 2.62 20.88
C GLY A 131 8.76 3.25 19.58
N LEU A 132 8.79 2.52 18.45
CA LEU A 132 9.19 3.09 17.16
C LEU A 132 8.11 4.06 16.64
N PRO A 133 8.48 5.28 16.21
CA PRO A 133 7.50 6.28 15.76
C PRO A 133 6.88 5.94 14.40
N ALA A 134 7.66 5.33 13.51
CA ALA A 134 7.25 4.91 12.18
C ALA A 134 7.97 3.63 11.76
N VAL A 135 7.26 2.69 11.13
CA VAL A 135 7.74 1.35 10.79
C VAL A 135 7.24 0.96 9.41
N ILE A 136 8.12 0.43 8.58
CA ILE A 136 7.78 -0.12 7.27
C ILE A 136 8.27 -1.55 7.12
N PRO A 137 7.44 -2.47 6.62
CA PRO A 137 7.90 -3.79 6.23
C PRO A 137 8.63 -3.72 4.88
N VAL A 138 9.72 -4.46 4.77
CA VAL A 138 10.58 -4.39 3.58
C VAL A 138 11.09 -5.77 3.17
N LEU A 139 11.38 -5.92 1.87
CA LEU A 139 12.12 -7.04 1.30
C LEU A 139 13.45 -6.55 0.70
N PRO A 140 14.51 -7.37 0.68
CA PRO A 140 15.72 -7.10 -0.07
C PRO A 140 15.40 -6.95 -1.56
N VAL A 141 16.15 -6.09 -2.27
CA VAL A 141 16.10 -6.01 -3.73
C VAL A 141 16.96 -7.12 -4.33
N ILE A 142 16.33 -8.02 -5.10
CA ILE A 142 16.99 -9.20 -5.68
C ILE A 142 17.68 -8.86 -7.00
N ASP A 143 17.03 -8.05 -7.84
CA ASP A 143 17.55 -7.69 -9.17
C ASP A 143 18.66 -6.65 -9.10
N THR A 144 19.49 -6.61 -10.17
CA THR A 144 20.44 -5.52 -10.35
C THR A 144 19.70 -4.24 -10.73
N ILE A 145 19.90 -3.17 -9.98
CA ILE A 145 19.30 -1.86 -10.22
C ILE A 145 20.27 -0.97 -10.99
N LYS A 146 19.79 -0.39 -12.10
CA LYS A 146 20.51 0.59 -12.89
C LYS A 146 19.91 1.97 -12.71
N GLU A 147 20.75 2.95 -12.48
CA GLU A 147 20.41 4.34 -12.67
C GLU A 147 20.45 4.65 -14.16
N VAL A 148 19.40 5.28 -14.68
CA VAL A 148 19.28 5.61 -16.11
C VAL A 148 18.94 7.08 -16.30
N GLY A 149 19.36 7.62 -17.43
CA GLY A 149 19.05 8.99 -17.86
C GLY A 149 18.65 9.04 -19.32
N PRO A 150 18.15 10.19 -19.81
CA PRO A 150 17.82 10.36 -21.21
C PRO A 150 19.07 10.16 -22.07
N ALA A 151 18.95 9.38 -23.15
CA ALA A 151 20.02 9.31 -24.13
C ALA A 151 20.04 10.63 -24.92
N GLU A 152 21.17 11.32 -24.92
CA GLU A 152 21.45 12.33 -25.94
C GLU A 152 21.74 11.61 -27.27
N VAL A 153 20.69 11.13 -27.94
CA VAL A 153 20.87 10.49 -29.26
C VAL A 153 20.98 11.62 -30.29
N GLY A 154 22.20 12.00 -30.62
CA GLY A 154 22.49 12.75 -31.84
C GLY A 154 22.04 11.91 -33.05
N PRO A 155 21.64 12.52 -34.20
CA PRO A 155 21.02 11.80 -35.31
C PRO A 155 21.97 10.88 -36.12
N ALA A 156 23.15 10.52 -35.64
CA ALA A 156 24.21 10.05 -36.53
C ALA A 156 24.79 8.64 -36.29
N GLU A 157 24.53 7.90 -35.23
CA GLU A 157 25.31 6.66 -34.98
C GLU A 157 24.53 5.40 -34.55
N VAL A 158 23.27 5.29 -34.87
CA VAL A 158 22.61 3.99 -34.82
C VAL A 158 22.78 3.31 -36.18
N GLY A 159 23.70 2.33 -36.26
CA GLY A 159 23.91 1.54 -37.48
C GLY A 159 22.62 0.95 -38.06
N PRO A 160 22.64 0.27 -39.25
CA PRO A 160 21.47 0.03 -40.11
C PRO A 160 20.43 -0.95 -39.58
N VAL A 161 20.28 -1.09 -38.28
CA VAL A 161 19.14 -1.79 -37.69
C VAL A 161 18.05 -0.77 -37.44
N ALA A 162 17.13 -0.68 -38.39
CA ALA A 162 15.92 0.13 -38.25
C ALA A 162 15.08 -0.42 -37.09
N VAL A 163 15.36 -0.01 -35.86
CA VAL A 163 14.47 -0.20 -34.71
C VAL A 163 13.34 0.81 -34.82
N LYS A 164 12.29 0.45 -35.54
CA LYS A 164 11.17 1.32 -35.93
C LYS A 164 10.30 1.82 -34.77
N GLU A 165 10.54 1.43 -33.50
CA GLU A 165 9.71 1.84 -32.35
C GLU A 165 10.45 1.88 -31.02
N VAL A 166 11.65 2.43 -30.92
CA VAL A 166 12.24 2.70 -29.59
C VAL A 166 11.73 4.06 -29.08
N ARG A 167 10.71 4.02 -28.27
CA ARG A 167 9.99 5.21 -27.69
C ARG A 167 10.73 5.83 -26.51
N ALA A 168 11.88 5.87 -26.32
CA ALA A 168 12.78 6.54 -25.39
C ALA A 168 14.00 5.63 -25.15
N VAL A 169 15.13 6.00 -25.69
CA VAL A 169 16.39 5.36 -25.38
C VAL A 169 16.87 5.97 -24.08
N GLU A 170 17.03 5.15 -23.04
CA GLU A 170 17.67 5.53 -21.80
C GLU A 170 19.09 4.98 -21.78
N VAL A 171 20.03 5.76 -21.27
CA VAL A 171 21.42 5.33 -21.09
C VAL A 171 21.63 4.92 -19.63
N VAL A 172 22.34 3.83 -19.41
CA VAL A 172 22.75 3.45 -18.07
C VAL A 172 23.82 4.43 -17.58
N LEU A 173 23.54 5.14 -16.49
CA LEU A 173 24.46 6.06 -15.82
C LEU A 173 25.32 5.34 -14.78
N GLY A 174 24.76 4.31 -14.12
CA GLY A 174 25.47 3.56 -13.11
C GLY A 174 24.73 2.31 -12.63
N THR A 175 25.41 1.54 -11.78
CA THR A 175 24.80 0.43 -11.05
C THR A 175 24.63 0.86 -9.59
N VAL A 176 23.39 0.83 -9.09
CA VAL A 176 23.10 1.16 -7.69
C VAL A 176 23.45 -0.04 -6.81
N ASP A 177 24.11 0.21 -5.68
CA ASP A 177 24.36 -0.84 -4.69
C ASP A 177 23.05 -1.32 -4.05
N ARG A 178 22.58 -2.48 -4.47
CA ARG A 178 21.33 -3.05 -3.96
C ARG A 178 21.40 -3.53 -2.51
N SER A 179 22.60 -3.67 -1.94
CA SER A 179 22.75 -4.12 -0.54
C SER A 179 22.11 -3.15 0.45
N VAL A 180 22.05 -1.86 0.11
CA VAL A 180 21.42 -0.79 0.90
C VAL A 180 19.99 -0.47 0.47
N LEU A 181 19.47 -1.12 -0.58
CA LEU A 181 18.11 -0.90 -1.07
C LEU A 181 17.11 -1.90 -0.49
N ARG A 182 15.90 -1.43 -0.31
CA ARG A 182 14.77 -2.25 0.13
C ARG A 182 13.52 -1.98 -0.71
N SER A 183 12.77 -3.03 -0.99
CA SER A 183 11.43 -2.92 -1.57
C SER A 183 10.42 -2.76 -0.45
N VAL A 184 9.77 -1.60 -0.39
CA VAL A 184 8.83 -1.24 0.68
C VAL A 184 7.48 -1.90 0.46
N GLN A 185 6.89 -2.39 1.54
CA GLN A 185 5.55 -2.98 1.54
C GLN A 185 4.60 -2.20 2.47
N THR A 186 3.36 -2.68 2.57
CA THR A 186 2.38 -2.25 3.55
C THR A 186 1.81 -3.49 4.27
N PRO A 187 1.30 -3.33 5.54
CA PRO A 187 0.96 -2.08 6.20
C PRO A 187 2.19 -1.29 6.67
N GLN A 188 2.17 0.01 6.49
CA GLN A 188 3.11 0.93 7.13
C GLN A 188 2.52 1.38 8.45
N GLY A 189 3.29 1.30 9.54
CA GLY A 189 2.82 1.56 10.90
C GLY A 189 3.37 2.86 11.47
N PHE A 190 2.52 3.57 12.19
CA PHE A 190 2.86 4.88 12.78
C PHE A 190 2.22 5.03 14.14
N ARG A 191 2.86 5.80 15.03
CA ARG A 191 2.11 6.42 16.11
C ARG A 191 1.09 7.37 15.50
N HIS A 192 -0.14 7.39 16.02
CA HIS A 192 -1.22 8.22 15.48
C HIS A 192 -0.80 9.69 15.36
N GLU A 193 -0.23 10.25 16.42
CA GLU A 193 0.24 11.64 16.48
C GLU A 193 1.28 11.98 15.41
N VAL A 194 2.19 11.02 15.09
CA VAL A 194 3.24 11.19 14.08
C VAL A 194 2.64 11.28 12.68
N LEU A 195 1.77 10.33 12.32
CA LEU A 195 1.10 10.34 11.01
C LEU A 195 0.22 11.58 10.86
N ALA A 196 -0.55 11.93 11.91
CA ALA A 196 -1.40 13.10 11.91
C ALA A 196 -0.61 14.40 11.76
N ALA A 197 0.55 14.53 12.41
CA ALA A 197 1.43 15.69 12.26
C ALA A 197 2.00 15.80 10.83
N ALA A 198 2.43 14.69 10.22
CA ALA A 198 2.94 14.66 8.86
C ALA A 198 1.87 15.09 7.85
N HIS A 199 0.65 14.61 7.99
CA HIS A 199 -0.47 15.04 7.13
C HIS A 199 -0.84 16.52 7.30
N ARG A 200 -0.81 17.06 8.53
CA ARG A 200 -1.06 18.49 8.78
C ARG A 200 0.03 19.41 8.22
N ALA A 201 1.25 18.94 8.10
CA ALA A 201 2.36 19.72 7.56
C ALA A 201 2.20 20.07 6.07
N GLY A 202 1.25 19.44 5.36
CA GLY A 202 0.90 19.78 3.98
C GLY A 202 2.05 19.60 2.99
N LEU A 203 2.93 18.63 3.23
CA LEU A 203 4.08 18.34 2.37
C LEU A 203 3.62 17.91 0.98
N ASP A 204 4.47 18.17 -0.03
CA ASP A 204 4.22 17.75 -1.42
C ASP A 204 3.83 16.26 -1.50
N PRO A 205 3.08 15.85 -2.53
CA PRO A 205 2.67 14.47 -2.70
C PRO A 205 3.85 13.50 -2.67
N HIS A 206 3.74 12.49 -1.82
CA HIS A 206 4.71 11.40 -1.69
C HIS A 206 4.15 10.09 -2.24
N THR A 207 5.03 9.17 -2.59
CA THR A 207 4.65 7.85 -3.09
C THR A 207 4.02 6.97 -2.01
N ASP A 208 4.36 7.25 -0.72
CA ASP A 208 3.84 6.55 0.46
C ASP A 208 3.83 7.46 1.70
N ASP A 209 3.26 6.97 2.81
CA ASP A 209 3.12 7.75 4.04
C ASP A 209 4.45 7.83 4.81
N ALA A 210 5.30 6.82 4.66
CA ALA A 210 6.63 6.81 5.27
C ALA A 210 7.51 7.94 4.73
N GLY A 211 7.52 8.17 3.42
CA GLY A 211 8.27 9.27 2.81
C GLY A 211 7.82 10.65 3.30
N MET A 212 6.54 10.81 3.61
CA MET A 212 6.01 12.04 4.21
C MET A 212 6.51 12.22 5.65
N VAL A 213 6.55 11.14 6.43
CA VAL A 213 7.05 11.12 7.81
C VAL A 213 8.57 11.36 7.86
N GLU A 214 9.32 10.76 6.94
CA GLU A 214 10.77 11.01 6.77
C GLU A 214 11.05 12.50 6.49
N LYS A 215 10.29 13.11 5.57
CA LYS A 215 10.45 14.54 5.25
C LYS A 215 10.09 15.45 6.42
N ALA A 216 9.22 15.00 7.31
CA ALA A 216 8.94 15.68 8.59
C ALA A 216 10.06 15.50 9.63
N GLY A 217 11.17 14.82 9.29
CA GLY A 217 12.32 14.63 10.16
C GLY A 217 12.16 13.50 11.20
N VAL A 218 11.15 12.63 11.05
CA VAL A 218 10.93 11.51 11.96
C VAL A 218 11.57 10.25 11.37
N PRO A 219 12.39 9.50 12.15
CA PRO A 219 13.04 8.30 11.66
C PRO A 219 12.01 7.19 11.36
N VAL A 220 12.17 6.54 10.19
CA VAL A 220 11.39 5.37 9.78
C VAL A 220 12.24 4.12 9.89
N THR A 221 11.73 3.12 10.59
CA THR A 221 12.45 1.87 10.85
C THR A 221 11.94 0.75 9.95
N CYS A 222 12.85 -0.02 9.36
CA CYS A 222 12.53 -1.20 8.56
C CYS A 222 12.34 -2.43 9.45
N VAL A 223 11.30 -3.23 9.15
CA VAL A 223 11.08 -4.57 9.71
C VAL A 223 11.00 -5.60 8.57
N PRO A 224 11.21 -6.89 8.83
CA PRO A 224 11.05 -7.92 7.81
C PRO A 224 9.64 -7.91 7.21
N GLY A 225 9.56 -7.93 5.88
CA GLY A 225 8.32 -8.04 5.12
C GLY A 225 7.90 -9.50 4.87
N SER A 226 6.96 -9.67 3.95
CA SER A 226 6.46 -10.99 3.51
C SER A 226 6.28 -11.01 2.01
N GLU A 227 6.68 -12.09 1.34
CA GLU A 227 6.43 -12.25 -0.10
C GLU A 227 4.93 -12.29 -0.42
N LEU A 228 4.09 -12.77 0.50
CA LEU A 228 2.64 -12.71 0.38
C LEU A 228 2.08 -11.28 0.39
N ALA A 229 2.82 -10.31 0.91
CA ALA A 229 2.45 -8.90 0.86
C ALA A 229 2.81 -8.22 -0.48
N MET A 230 2.90 -9.00 -1.55
CA MET A 230 3.10 -8.51 -2.91
C MET A 230 1.99 -7.53 -3.33
N LYS A 231 2.34 -6.54 -4.16
CA LYS A 231 1.38 -5.56 -4.65
C LYS A 231 0.85 -5.97 -6.02
N ILE A 232 -0.41 -6.31 -6.11
CA ILE A 232 -1.09 -6.63 -7.37
C ILE A 232 -1.26 -5.34 -8.18
N THR A 233 -0.51 -5.20 -9.28
CA THR A 233 -0.46 -3.98 -10.10
C THR A 233 -0.64 -4.23 -11.59
N ARG A 234 -0.29 -5.44 -12.05
CA ARG A 234 -0.31 -5.88 -13.44
C ARG A 234 -1.15 -7.16 -13.57
N PRO A 235 -1.61 -7.52 -14.76
CA PRO A 235 -2.37 -8.77 -14.96
C PRO A 235 -1.61 -10.04 -14.49
N LEU A 236 -0.29 -10.08 -14.66
CA LEU A 236 0.53 -11.21 -14.21
C LEU A 236 0.50 -11.38 -12.68
N ASP A 237 0.41 -10.25 -11.94
CA ASP A 237 0.33 -10.30 -10.48
C ASP A 237 -0.98 -10.95 -10.00
N LEU A 238 -2.08 -10.81 -10.76
CA LEU A 238 -3.34 -11.52 -10.47
C LEU A 238 -3.17 -13.02 -10.59
N ILE A 239 -2.57 -13.50 -11.68
CA ILE A 239 -2.32 -14.94 -11.89
C ILE A 239 -1.48 -15.51 -10.74
N LEU A 240 -0.42 -14.78 -10.34
CA LEU A 240 0.41 -15.19 -9.21
C LEU A 240 -0.39 -15.20 -7.89
N ALA A 241 -1.20 -14.17 -7.65
CA ALA A 241 -2.03 -14.09 -6.45
C ALA A 241 -3.07 -15.21 -6.38
N GLU A 242 -3.71 -15.58 -7.50
CA GLU A 242 -4.62 -16.73 -7.59
C GLU A 242 -3.91 -18.04 -7.23
N ALA A 243 -2.70 -18.26 -7.78
CA ALA A 243 -1.91 -19.43 -7.45
C ALA A 243 -1.56 -19.51 -5.96
N LEU A 244 -1.17 -18.37 -5.35
CA LEU A 244 -0.85 -18.27 -3.93
C LEU A 244 -2.07 -18.51 -3.02
N LEU A 245 -3.27 -18.06 -3.43
CA LEU A 245 -4.50 -18.32 -2.68
C LEU A 245 -4.86 -19.80 -2.58
N ARG A 246 -4.49 -20.60 -3.60
CA ARG A 246 -4.79 -22.05 -3.64
C ARG A 246 -3.86 -22.88 -2.76
N VAL A 247 -2.72 -22.35 -2.37
CA VAL A 247 -1.70 -23.06 -1.56
C VAL A 247 -1.54 -22.51 -0.16
N ALA A 248 -2.21 -21.39 0.18
CA ALA A 248 -2.21 -20.72 1.48
C ALA A 248 -3.45 -21.09 2.30
#